data_ef8fe9a381bf2f66bb5a0e709f7dae15
#
_entry.id   ef8fe9a381bf2f66bb5a0e709f7dae15
#
_cell.length_a   1.000
_cell.length_b   1.000
_cell.length_c   1.000
_cell.angle_alpha   90.00
_cell.angle_beta   90.00
_cell.angle_gamma   90.00
#
_symmetry.space_group_name_H-M   'P 1'
#
loop_
_entity.id
_entity.type
_entity.pdbx_description
1 polymer ?
#
loop_
_entity_poly.entity_id
_entity_poly.type
_entity_poly.pdbx_seq_one_letter_code
_entity_poly.pdbx_strand_id
1 'polypeptide(L)'
;MFNPGNNACLTPPTPHATVPPLEHKFTNEAAIVPKPRIELMMDRLRDLQASSPDVEASAIVSVDGLTMASALPSSVEEDRVSAMSAAMLSLGERIATELGRGKLDQVYIKGENGYVILMAIAKEAVLTVLARDRAKLGLLFLDMRRATEDLANLL
;
A
#
# COMPACT_ATOMS: atom_id res chain seq x y z
N MET A 1 53.57 11.24 -79.63
CA MET A 1 53.17 12.58 -79.52
C MET A 1 52.82 12.90 -78.10
N PHE A 2 53.62 13.64 -77.40
CA PHE A 2 53.57 13.96 -76.01
C PHE A 2 52.43 14.94 -75.71
N ASN A 3 51.75 14.72 -74.54
CA ASN A 3 51.01 15.79 -73.91
C ASN A 3 51.34 15.82 -72.40
N PRO A 4 51.96 16.83 -71.91
CA PRO A 4 52.28 16.98 -70.50
C PRO A 4 51.25 17.91 -69.86
N GLY A 5 50.90 17.56 -68.66
CA GLY A 5 50.44 18.60 -67.75
C GLY A 5 49.05 18.49 -67.23
N ASN A 6 48.96 18.01 -66.05
CA ASN A 6 48.10 18.68 -65.09
C ASN A 6 48.56 18.37 -63.66
N ASN A 7 49.28 19.32 -63.13
CA ASN A 7 49.61 19.45 -61.75
C ASN A 7 48.27 19.83 -60.99
N ALA A 8 47.63 18.90 -60.45
CA ALA A 8 46.54 19.15 -59.49
C ALA A 8 47.17 19.44 -58.12
N CYS A 9 47.06 20.67 -57.75
CA CYS A 9 47.47 21.20 -56.46
C CYS A 9 46.67 20.50 -55.34
N LEU A 10 47.35 19.68 -54.51
CA LEU A 10 46.78 19.08 -53.32
C LEU A 10 46.68 20.11 -52.22
N THR A 11 45.48 20.55 -51.92
CA THR A 11 45.21 21.33 -50.72
C THR A 11 45.29 20.44 -49.49
N PRO A 12 45.96 20.85 -48.41
CA PRO A 12 46.01 20.08 -47.17
C PRO A 12 44.65 20.02 -46.49
N PRO A 13 44.34 18.93 -45.82
CA PRO A 13 43.09 18.79 -45.10
C PRO A 13 43.04 19.75 -43.92
N THR A 14 41.93 20.45 -43.79
CA THR A 14 41.58 21.31 -42.65
C THR A 14 41.59 20.51 -41.33
N PRO A 15 42.11 21.10 -40.24
CA PRO A 15 42.13 20.42 -38.95
C PRO A 15 40.72 20.19 -38.46
N HIS A 16 40.45 18.95 -38.08
CA HIS A 16 39.21 18.51 -37.42
C HIS A 16 38.98 19.37 -36.17
N ALA A 17 37.86 20.06 -36.17
CA ALA A 17 37.36 20.70 -34.96
C ALA A 17 37.14 19.62 -33.90
N THR A 18 37.88 19.68 -32.82
CA THR A 18 37.72 18.83 -31.65
C THR A 18 36.38 19.18 -30.99
N VAL A 19 35.41 18.32 -31.13
CA VAL A 19 34.15 18.43 -30.41
C VAL A 19 34.46 18.14 -28.93
N PRO A 20 34.14 19.04 -27.99
CA PRO A 20 34.35 18.75 -26.58
C PRO A 20 33.46 17.61 -26.17
N PRO A 21 33.92 16.70 -25.28
CA PRO A 21 33.08 15.62 -24.78
C PRO A 21 31.86 16.19 -24.06
N LEU A 22 30.69 15.81 -24.52
CA LEU A 22 29.44 16.07 -23.81
C LEU A 22 29.52 15.34 -22.45
N GLU A 23 29.90 16.08 -21.43
CA GLU A 23 29.69 15.65 -20.05
C GLU A 23 28.17 15.48 -19.84
N HIS A 24 27.68 14.28 -20.09
CA HIS A 24 26.41 13.88 -19.57
C HIS A 24 26.54 13.87 -18.04
N LYS A 25 26.24 14.99 -17.43
CA LYS A 25 25.78 15.01 -16.04
C LYS A 25 24.49 14.19 -16.01
N PHE A 26 24.65 12.89 -15.81
CA PHE A 26 23.58 12.09 -15.26
C PHE A 26 23.34 12.62 -13.86
N THR A 27 22.52 13.65 -13.73
CA THR A 27 21.81 13.90 -12.50
C THR A 27 20.94 12.69 -12.32
N ASN A 28 21.40 11.81 -11.44
CA ASN A 28 20.62 10.69 -10.94
C ASN A 28 19.53 11.27 -10.02
N GLU A 29 18.63 12.01 -10.63
CA GLU A 29 17.33 12.31 -10.07
C GLU A 29 16.61 10.96 -10.11
N ALA A 30 16.77 10.20 -9.02
CA ALA A 30 15.98 9.01 -8.80
C ALA A 30 14.54 9.46 -8.95
N ALA A 31 13.92 9.19 -10.10
CA ALA A 31 12.53 9.41 -10.34
C ALA A 31 11.81 8.66 -9.21
N ILE A 32 11.19 9.40 -8.29
CA ILE A 32 10.35 8.86 -7.24
C ILE A 32 9.16 8.27 -7.99
N VAL A 33 9.27 6.97 -8.33
CA VAL A 33 8.14 6.21 -8.89
C VAL A 33 7.12 6.13 -7.77
N PRO A 34 5.90 6.68 -7.92
CA PRO A 34 4.90 6.59 -6.89
C PRO A 34 4.65 5.11 -6.57
N LYS A 35 4.73 4.74 -5.29
CA LYS A 35 4.42 3.37 -4.89
C LYS A 35 2.99 3.02 -5.31
N PRO A 36 2.75 1.81 -5.84
CA PRO A 36 1.40 1.33 -6.10
C PRO A 36 0.54 1.43 -4.84
N ARG A 37 -0.75 1.74 -4.99
CA ARG A 37 -1.70 1.88 -3.88
C ARG A 37 -1.68 0.66 -2.94
N ILE A 38 -1.60 -0.54 -3.49
CA ILE A 38 -1.52 -1.80 -2.72
C ILE A 38 -0.28 -1.83 -1.83
N GLU A 39 0.88 -1.40 -2.33
CA GLU A 39 2.10 -1.34 -1.53
C GLU A 39 1.98 -0.35 -0.36
N LEU A 40 1.34 0.79 -0.58
CA LEU A 40 1.06 1.76 0.48
C LEU A 40 0.13 1.18 1.55
N MET A 41 -0.89 0.44 1.15
CA MET A 41 -1.78 -0.27 2.08
C MET A 41 -1.02 -1.33 2.88
N MET A 42 -0.17 -2.12 2.22
CA MET A 42 0.69 -3.11 2.88
C MET A 42 1.67 -2.47 3.88
N ASP A 43 2.25 -1.34 3.53
CA ASP A 43 3.14 -0.59 4.44
C ASP A 43 2.36 -0.15 5.68
N ARG A 44 1.13 0.35 5.54
CA ARG A 44 0.28 0.73 6.69
C ARG A 44 -0.09 -0.44 7.58
N LEU A 45 -0.36 -1.63 7.01
CA LEU A 45 -0.58 -2.83 7.82
C LEU A 45 0.66 -3.25 8.60
N ARG A 46 1.85 -3.14 7.99
CA ARG A 46 3.13 -3.41 8.66
C ARG A 46 3.42 -2.41 9.77
N ASP A 47 3.17 -1.12 9.53
CA ASP A 47 3.32 -0.08 10.52
C ASP A 47 2.42 -0.32 11.74
N LEU A 48 1.16 -0.73 11.51
CA LEU A 48 0.23 -1.09 12.57
C LEU A 48 0.75 -2.28 13.40
N GLN A 49 1.24 -3.32 12.75
CA GLN A 49 1.83 -4.48 13.46
C GLN A 49 3.11 -4.11 14.22
N ALA A 50 3.92 -3.21 13.69
CA ALA A 50 5.15 -2.76 14.35
C ALA A 50 4.87 -1.87 15.57
N SER A 51 3.84 -1.01 15.48
CA SER A 51 3.45 -0.11 16.58
C SER A 51 2.66 -0.82 17.69
N SER A 52 1.92 -1.86 17.34
CA SER A 52 1.07 -2.62 18.26
C SER A 52 1.51 -4.09 18.34
N PRO A 53 2.38 -4.45 19.30
CA PRO A 53 2.91 -5.82 19.43
C PRO A 53 1.84 -6.89 19.71
N ASP A 54 0.66 -6.47 20.12
CA ASP A 54 -0.48 -7.34 20.38
C ASP A 54 -1.22 -7.74 19.09
N VAL A 55 -0.91 -7.11 17.94
CA VAL A 55 -1.47 -7.45 16.63
C VAL A 55 -0.74 -8.66 16.06
N GLU A 56 -1.47 -9.73 15.82
CA GLU A 56 -0.94 -10.96 15.22
C GLU A 56 -1.04 -10.95 13.69
N ALA A 57 -2.12 -10.37 13.19
CA ALA A 57 -2.42 -10.32 11.76
C ALA A 57 -3.36 -9.16 11.44
N SER A 58 -3.33 -8.69 10.20
CA SER A 58 -4.22 -7.64 9.74
C SER A 58 -4.52 -7.76 8.25
N ALA A 59 -5.70 -7.28 7.84
CA ALA A 59 -6.10 -7.25 6.44
C ALA A 59 -6.99 -6.05 6.16
N ILE A 60 -6.94 -5.55 4.92
CA ILE A 60 -7.87 -4.58 4.37
C ILE A 60 -8.75 -5.31 3.37
N VAL A 61 -10.03 -5.23 3.58
CA VAL A 61 -11.05 -5.97 2.82
C VAL A 61 -12.05 -4.97 2.27
N SER A 62 -12.46 -5.11 1.02
CA SER A 62 -13.55 -4.29 0.46
C SER A 62 -14.90 -4.68 1.09
N VAL A 63 -15.89 -3.80 1.02
CA VAL A 63 -17.25 -4.10 1.49
C VAL A 63 -17.88 -5.29 0.77
N ASP A 64 -17.40 -5.62 -0.42
CA ASP A 64 -17.82 -6.79 -1.21
C ASP A 64 -17.13 -8.11 -0.80
N GLY A 65 -16.23 -8.05 0.18
CA GLY A 65 -15.55 -9.24 0.70
C GLY A 65 -14.28 -9.65 -0.07
N LEU A 66 -13.69 -8.73 -0.84
CA LEU A 66 -12.45 -8.98 -1.57
C LEU A 66 -11.25 -8.45 -0.78
N THR A 67 -10.18 -9.22 -0.71
CA THR A 67 -8.92 -8.80 -0.09
C THR A 67 -8.25 -7.72 -0.93
N MET A 68 -7.99 -6.57 -0.34
CA MET A 68 -7.26 -5.47 -0.97
C MET A 68 -5.77 -5.50 -0.61
N ALA A 69 -5.46 -5.78 0.64
CA ALA A 69 -4.11 -6.02 1.15
C ALA A 69 -4.18 -6.87 2.41
N SER A 70 -3.23 -7.75 2.64
CA SER A 70 -3.21 -8.60 3.82
C SER A 70 -1.82 -8.83 4.37
N ALA A 71 -1.72 -8.92 5.69
CA ALA A 71 -0.57 -9.36 6.45
C ALA A 71 -1.02 -10.48 7.39
N LEU A 72 -1.57 -11.53 6.79
CA LEU A 72 -2.07 -12.73 7.46
C LEU A 72 -1.00 -13.85 7.42
N PRO A 73 -0.94 -14.72 8.43
CA PRO A 73 -0.10 -15.91 8.36
C PRO A 73 -0.64 -16.89 7.31
N SER A 74 0.27 -17.66 6.70
CA SER A 74 -0.06 -18.60 5.62
C SER A 74 -1.04 -19.72 6.01
N SER A 75 -1.27 -19.91 7.30
CA SER A 75 -2.26 -20.87 7.85
C SER A 75 -3.69 -20.34 7.80
N VAL A 76 -3.89 -19.08 7.45
CA VAL A 76 -5.20 -18.43 7.40
C VAL A 76 -5.61 -18.21 5.94
N GLU A 77 -6.79 -18.68 5.57
CA GLU A 77 -7.35 -18.47 4.23
C GLU A 77 -7.88 -17.04 4.10
N GLU A 78 -7.21 -16.21 3.27
CA GLU A 78 -7.52 -14.80 3.08
C GLU A 78 -8.96 -14.57 2.59
N ASP A 79 -9.40 -15.32 1.60
CA ASP A 79 -10.74 -15.16 1.01
C ASP A 79 -11.84 -15.43 2.06
N ARG A 80 -11.60 -16.40 2.93
CA ARG A 80 -12.52 -16.71 4.01
C ARG A 80 -12.60 -15.61 5.06
N VAL A 81 -11.44 -15.07 5.47
CA VAL A 81 -11.39 -13.94 6.41
C VAL A 81 -12.08 -12.73 5.79
N SER A 82 -11.83 -12.46 4.52
CA SER A 82 -12.39 -11.31 3.80
C SER A 82 -13.91 -11.39 3.70
N ALA A 83 -14.45 -12.54 3.30
CA ALA A 83 -15.90 -12.75 3.22
C ALA A 83 -16.58 -12.61 4.59
N MET A 84 -16.00 -13.21 5.65
CA MET A 84 -16.52 -13.10 7.01
C MET A 84 -16.45 -11.67 7.55
N SER A 85 -15.37 -10.94 7.27
CA SER A 85 -15.19 -9.55 7.71
C SER A 85 -16.23 -8.62 7.09
N ALA A 86 -16.45 -8.71 5.79
CA ALA A 86 -17.47 -7.92 5.10
C ALA A 86 -18.88 -8.24 5.60
N ALA A 87 -19.21 -9.52 5.76
CA ALA A 87 -20.50 -9.94 6.29
C ALA A 87 -20.74 -9.43 7.72
N MET A 88 -19.73 -9.51 8.59
CA MET A 88 -19.81 -9.04 9.97
C MET A 88 -19.96 -7.52 10.06
N LEU A 89 -19.23 -6.76 9.21
CA LEU A 89 -19.39 -5.32 9.14
C LEU A 89 -20.81 -4.94 8.73
N SER A 90 -21.31 -5.53 7.65
CA SER A 90 -22.67 -5.30 7.15
C SER A 90 -23.74 -5.63 8.19
N LEU A 91 -23.60 -6.76 8.88
CA LEU A 91 -24.50 -7.13 9.97
C LEU A 91 -24.42 -6.15 11.15
N GLY A 92 -23.21 -5.72 11.51
CA GLY A 92 -22.99 -4.74 12.56
C GLY A 92 -23.63 -3.39 12.25
N GLU A 93 -23.51 -2.89 11.02
CA GLU A 93 -24.14 -1.65 10.55
C GLU A 93 -25.67 -1.74 10.61
N ARG A 94 -26.23 -2.88 10.21
CA ARG A 94 -27.65 -3.13 10.28
C ARG A 94 -28.15 -3.14 11.72
N ILE A 95 -27.46 -3.82 12.63
CA ILE A 95 -27.80 -3.87 14.06
C ILE A 95 -27.73 -2.44 14.66
N ALA A 96 -26.67 -1.70 14.39
CA ALA A 96 -26.52 -0.33 14.89
C ALA A 96 -27.65 0.59 14.44
N THR A 97 -28.06 0.46 13.17
CA THR A 97 -29.17 1.22 12.60
C THR A 97 -30.51 0.82 13.19
N GLU A 98 -30.84 -0.47 13.20
CA GLU A 98 -32.15 -0.96 13.70
C GLU A 98 -32.35 -0.70 15.18
N LEU A 99 -31.26 -0.74 15.97
CA LEU A 99 -31.32 -0.46 17.41
C LEU A 99 -31.10 1.03 17.75
N GLY A 100 -31.05 1.91 16.75
CA GLY A 100 -30.91 3.36 16.95
C GLY A 100 -29.58 3.76 17.59
N ARG A 101 -28.50 3.00 17.34
CA ARG A 101 -27.15 3.30 17.86
C ARG A 101 -26.38 4.25 16.96
N GLY A 102 -26.92 4.59 15.79
CA GLY A 102 -26.28 5.47 14.81
C GLY A 102 -25.26 4.74 13.93
N LYS A 103 -24.24 5.46 13.49
CA LYS A 103 -23.18 4.90 12.64
C LYS A 103 -22.34 3.88 13.42
N LEU A 104 -22.10 2.72 12.82
CA LEU A 104 -21.18 1.74 13.38
C LEU A 104 -19.75 2.31 13.40
N ASP A 105 -19.07 2.22 14.52
CA ASP A 105 -17.67 2.61 14.69
C ASP A 105 -16.76 1.37 14.53
N GLN A 106 -17.07 0.31 15.26
CA GLN A 106 -16.28 -0.91 15.27
C GLN A 106 -17.10 -2.13 15.71
N VAL A 107 -16.63 -3.29 15.29
CA VAL A 107 -17.09 -4.57 15.80
C VAL A 107 -15.90 -5.29 16.39
N TYR A 108 -16.06 -5.95 17.53
CA TYR A 108 -15.05 -6.86 18.04
C TYR A 108 -15.66 -8.17 18.51
N ILE A 109 -14.90 -9.24 18.30
CA ILE A 109 -15.26 -10.59 18.72
C ILE A 109 -14.18 -11.04 19.68
N LYS A 110 -14.56 -11.44 20.88
CA LYS A 110 -13.65 -12.03 21.86
C LYS A 110 -13.77 -13.54 21.84
N GLY A 111 -12.66 -14.22 21.53
CA GLY A 111 -12.49 -15.65 21.71
C GLY A 111 -11.57 -15.97 22.90
N GLU A 112 -11.37 -17.24 23.19
CA GLU A 112 -10.45 -17.69 24.24
C GLU A 112 -8.99 -17.30 23.94
N ASN A 113 -8.62 -17.33 22.65
CA ASN A 113 -7.23 -17.12 22.20
C ASN A 113 -6.95 -15.68 21.71
N GLY A 114 -7.92 -14.76 21.85
CA GLY A 114 -7.71 -13.38 21.44
C GLY A 114 -8.96 -12.71 20.88
N TYR A 115 -8.72 -11.68 20.08
CA TYR A 115 -9.75 -10.82 19.53
C TYR A 115 -9.68 -10.76 18.02
N VAL A 116 -10.83 -10.63 17.38
CA VAL A 116 -10.95 -10.15 16.00
C VAL A 116 -11.66 -8.81 16.04
N ILE A 117 -11.05 -7.79 15.50
CA ILE A 117 -11.55 -6.41 15.52
C ILE A 117 -11.72 -5.95 14.09
N LEU A 118 -12.90 -5.38 13.82
CA LEU A 118 -13.24 -4.81 12.51
C LEU A 118 -13.56 -3.34 12.69
N MET A 119 -12.95 -2.50 11.85
CA MET A 119 -13.18 -1.07 11.84
C MET A 119 -13.39 -0.60 10.40
N ALA A 120 -14.46 0.14 10.14
CA ALA A 120 -14.76 0.63 8.80
C ALA A 120 -13.70 1.64 8.34
N ILE A 121 -13.25 1.52 7.09
CA ILE A 121 -12.42 2.49 6.39
C ILE A 121 -13.31 3.23 5.40
N ALA A 122 -13.68 4.47 5.73
CA ALA A 122 -14.66 5.24 4.96
C ALA A 122 -15.97 4.44 4.76
N LYS A 123 -16.43 4.28 3.51
CA LYS A 123 -17.61 3.48 3.14
C LYS A 123 -17.26 2.31 2.21
N GLU A 124 -16.00 2.09 1.94
CA GLU A 124 -15.53 1.23 0.84
C GLU A 124 -14.80 -0.01 1.33
N ALA A 125 -14.24 0.03 2.54
CA ALA A 125 -13.44 -1.06 3.06
C ALA A 125 -13.55 -1.23 4.58
N VAL A 126 -13.01 -2.33 5.07
CA VAL A 126 -12.89 -2.66 6.49
C VAL A 126 -11.46 -3.07 6.81
N LEU A 127 -10.92 -2.52 7.89
CA LEU A 127 -9.70 -3.00 8.52
C LEU A 127 -10.06 -4.12 9.48
N THR A 128 -9.53 -5.30 9.22
CA THR A 128 -9.66 -6.48 10.10
C THR A 128 -8.34 -6.72 10.79
N VAL A 129 -8.37 -6.86 12.11
CA VAL A 129 -7.18 -7.08 12.94
C VAL A 129 -7.42 -8.27 13.86
N LEU A 130 -6.47 -9.20 13.89
CA LEU A 130 -6.40 -10.28 14.85
C LEU A 130 -5.44 -9.87 15.96
N ALA A 131 -5.88 -9.92 17.19
CA ALA A 131 -5.09 -9.50 18.34
C ALA A 131 -5.09 -10.57 19.44
N ARG A 132 -4.00 -10.59 20.20
CA ARG A 132 -3.82 -11.54 21.30
C ARG A 132 -4.82 -11.32 22.43
N ASP A 133 -5.00 -12.36 23.24
CA ASP A 133 -5.88 -12.34 24.42
C ASP A 133 -5.52 -11.26 25.45
N ARG A 134 -4.23 -10.90 25.53
CA ARG A 134 -3.67 -9.90 26.45
C ARG A 134 -3.64 -8.49 25.87
N ALA A 135 -4.20 -8.29 24.67
CA ALA A 135 -4.16 -7.02 24.00
C ALA A 135 -4.77 -5.90 24.84
N LYS A 136 -4.08 -4.76 24.88
CA LYS A 136 -4.58 -3.54 25.49
C LYS A 136 -5.54 -2.84 24.52
N LEU A 137 -6.81 -3.29 24.52
CA LEU A 137 -7.81 -2.89 23.54
C LEU A 137 -7.92 -1.37 23.37
N GLY A 138 -7.79 -0.57 24.44
CA GLY A 138 -7.88 0.89 24.34
C GLY A 138 -6.76 1.50 23.48
N LEU A 139 -5.53 1.00 23.59
CA LEU A 139 -4.41 1.43 22.76
C LEU A 139 -4.58 0.90 21.34
N LEU A 140 -4.97 -0.37 21.20
CA LEU A 140 -5.18 -0.98 19.90
C LEU A 140 -6.28 -0.26 19.10
N PHE A 141 -7.38 0.12 19.72
CA PHE A 141 -8.43 0.91 19.08
C PHE A 141 -7.93 2.28 18.61
N LEU A 142 -7.07 2.93 19.39
CA LEU A 142 -6.45 4.19 18.99
C LEU A 142 -5.55 4.04 17.77
N ASP A 143 -4.70 2.99 17.77
CA ASP A 143 -3.79 2.72 16.66
C ASP A 143 -4.56 2.30 15.39
N MET A 144 -5.60 1.49 15.53
CA MET A 144 -6.49 1.13 14.43
C MET A 144 -7.22 2.35 13.86
N ARG A 145 -7.70 3.26 14.70
CA ARG A 145 -8.38 4.49 14.24
C ARG A 145 -7.44 5.35 13.40
N ARG A 146 -6.20 5.55 13.85
CA ARG A 146 -5.17 6.26 13.08
C ARG A 146 -4.89 5.57 11.75
N ALA A 147 -4.75 4.24 11.78
CA ALA A 147 -4.54 3.47 10.56
C ALA A 147 -5.72 3.60 9.58
N THR A 148 -6.97 3.58 10.06
CA THR A 148 -8.15 3.73 9.18
C THR A 148 -8.26 5.13 8.60
N GLU A 149 -7.87 6.18 9.33
CA GLU A 149 -7.81 7.56 8.82
C GLU A 149 -6.78 7.68 7.69
N ASP A 150 -5.58 7.12 7.88
CA ASP A 150 -4.53 7.10 6.87
C ASP A 150 -4.95 6.29 5.63
N LEU A 151 -5.56 5.12 5.84
CA LEU A 151 -6.03 4.23 4.78
C LEU A 151 -7.19 4.84 3.98
N ALA A 152 -8.06 5.63 4.61
CA ALA A 152 -9.16 6.32 3.94
C ALA A 152 -8.66 7.29 2.85
N ASN A 153 -7.45 7.83 3.00
CA ASN A 153 -6.82 8.68 1.99
C ASN A 153 -6.22 7.89 0.81
N LEU A 154 -6.13 6.57 0.93
CA LEU A 154 -5.62 5.68 -0.09
C LEU A 154 -6.73 4.99 -0.90
N LEU A 155 -7.98 5.03 -0.44
CA LEU A 155 -9.15 4.49 -1.12
C LEU A 155 -9.72 5.50 -2.10
#